data_9e627bd7177f6d6e4843f8a960bc6318
#
_entry.id   9e627bd7177f6d6e4843f8a960bc6318
#
_cell.length_a   1.000
_cell.length_b   1.000
_cell.length_c   1.000
_cell.angle_alpha   90.00
_cell.angle_beta   90.00
_cell.angle_gamma   90.00
#
_symmetry.space_group_name_H-M   'P 1'
#
loop_
_entity.id
_entity.type
_entity.pdbx_description
1 polymer ?
#
loop_
_entity_poly.entity_id
_entity_poly.type
_entity_poly.pdbx_seq_one_letter_code
_entity_poly.pdbx_strand_id
1 'polypeptide(L)'
;SYISFLNDPNLKNATEMSIASNLAGKAISISKTTAPHAASYPFTSLFNISHGHAVGLFFESFFKFNFDNLNKSETSFDLKERFDLIFNLFDVKNINDFNSKITLIKKQAKLEDNLEVLNIDITRSSEKIIKGINLLRLGNNPVKIDGKDILNIISKTI
;
A
#
# COMPACT_ATOMS: atom_id res chain seq x y z
N SER A 1 10.20 -14.69 -0.88
CA SER A 1 9.85 -15.35 0.41
C SER A 1 8.34 -15.43 0.65
N TYR A 2 7.56 -14.31 0.48
CA TYR A 2 6.13 -14.29 0.82
C TYR A 2 5.31 -15.36 0.08
N ILE A 3 5.37 -15.40 -1.24
CA ILE A 3 4.63 -16.38 -2.06
C ILE A 3 5.14 -17.81 -1.83
N SER A 4 6.44 -17.99 -1.66
CA SER A 4 7.00 -19.31 -1.34
C SER A 4 6.45 -19.83 -0.01
N PHE A 5 6.36 -18.96 1.01
CA PHE A 5 5.80 -19.30 2.31
C PHE A 5 4.29 -19.61 2.24
N LEU A 6 3.53 -18.86 1.46
CA LEU A 6 2.09 -19.14 1.27
C LEU A 6 1.83 -20.50 0.62
N ASN A 7 2.65 -20.88 -0.36
CA ASN A 7 2.47 -22.11 -1.11
C ASN A 7 3.00 -23.34 -0.36
N ASP A 8 4.06 -23.18 0.41
CA ASP A 8 4.72 -24.26 1.15
C ASP A 8 5.33 -23.71 2.45
N PRO A 9 4.59 -23.72 3.56
CA PRO A 9 5.01 -23.14 4.85
C PRO A 9 5.97 -24.05 5.63
N ASN A 10 7.02 -24.53 4.96
CA ASN A 10 8.10 -25.31 5.59
C ASN A 10 9.07 -24.42 6.38
N LEU A 11 9.96 -25.03 7.16
CA LEU A 11 10.92 -24.31 8.02
C LEU A 11 11.80 -23.31 7.23
N LYS A 12 12.27 -23.70 6.04
CA LYS A 12 13.09 -22.82 5.19
C LYS A 12 12.31 -21.56 4.79
N ASN A 13 11.11 -21.73 4.24
CA ASN A 13 10.27 -20.61 3.78
C ASN A 13 9.80 -19.75 4.96
N ALA A 14 9.51 -20.34 6.12
CA ALA A 14 9.19 -19.62 7.34
C ALA A 14 10.37 -18.78 7.85
N THR A 15 11.59 -19.32 7.79
CA THR A 15 12.81 -18.58 8.15
C THR A 15 13.04 -17.40 7.22
N GLU A 16 12.95 -17.60 5.91
CA GLU A 16 13.09 -16.53 4.91
C GLU A 16 12.02 -15.44 5.11
N MET A 17 10.78 -15.81 5.42
CA MET A 17 9.71 -14.87 5.70
C MET A 17 9.96 -14.07 6.98
N SER A 18 10.48 -14.72 8.03
CA SER A 18 10.85 -14.04 9.28
C SER A 18 11.99 -13.03 9.09
N ILE A 19 13.00 -13.38 8.29
CA ILE A 19 14.09 -12.47 7.92
C ILE A 19 13.53 -11.27 7.14
N ALA A 20 12.69 -11.51 6.13
CA ALA A 20 12.08 -10.46 5.33
C ALA A 20 11.24 -9.51 6.19
N SER A 21 10.42 -10.04 7.10
CA SER A 21 9.63 -9.26 8.06
C SER A 21 10.50 -8.40 8.99
N ASN A 22 11.60 -8.96 9.50
CA ASN A 22 12.56 -8.21 10.33
C ASN A 22 13.22 -7.06 9.56
N LEU A 23 13.64 -7.30 8.31
CA LEU A 23 14.21 -6.27 7.46
C LEU A 23 13.21 -5.17 7.12
N ALA A 24 11.95 -5.53 6.84
CA ALA A 24 10.87 -4.55 6.65
C ALA A 24 10.63 -3.70 7.91
N GLY A 25 10.63 -4.32 9.09
CA GLY A 25 10.52 -3.60 10.37
C GLY A 25 11.66 -2.61 10.59
N LYS A 26 12.90 -2.99 10.29
CA LYS A 26 14.07 -2.09 10.34
C LYS A 26 13.93 -0.93 9.35
N ALA A 27 13.48 -1.18 8.12
CA ALA A 27 13.23 -0.14 7.14
C ALA A 27 12.18 0.86 7.64
N ILE A 28 11.05 0.39 8.16
CA ILE A 28 9.97 1.24 8.70
C ILE A 28 10.46 2.10 9.89
N SER A 29 11.35 1.59 10.73
CA SER A 29 11.88 2.35 11.86
C SER A 29 12.67 3.59 11.43
N ILE A 30 13.27 3.56 10.24
CA ILE A 30 14.05 4.65 9.65
C ILE A 30 13.18 5.51 8.74
N SER A 31 12.56 4.92 7.71
CA SER A 31 11.86 5.63 6.65
C SER A 31 10.43 6.03 7.00
N LYS A 32 9.85 5.44 8.05
CA LYS A 32 8.44 5.57 8.42
C LYS A 32 7.51 4.95 7.37
N THR A 33 6.22 5.24 7.48
CA THR A 33 5.18 4.80 6.54
C THR A 33 4.45 5.99 5.95
N THR A 34 3.78 5.81 4.82
CA THR A 34 3.20 6.87 3.99
C THR A 34 1.68 6.72 3.83
N ALA A 35 1.10 7.31 2.79
CA ALA A 35 -0.33 7.37 2.54
C ALA A 35 -1.08 6.02 2.61
N PRO A 36 -0.60 4.89 2.06
CA PRO A 36 -1.31 3.61 2.19
C PRO A 36 -1.56 3.21 3.64
N HIS A 37 -0.55 3.38 4.50
CA HIS A 37 -0.70 3.12 5.93
C HIS A 37 -1.58 4.16 6.63
N ALA A 38 -1.45 5.44 6.27
CA ALA A 38 -2.31 6.48 6.83
C ALA A 38 -3.79 6.21 6.55
N ALA A 39 -4.11 5.81 5.34
CA ALA A 39 -5.46 5.50 4.90
C ALA A 39 -6.00 4.16 5.44
N SER A 40 -5.15 3.21 5.82
CA SER A 40 -5.59 1.89 6.30
C SER A 40 -6.28 1.91 7.67
N TYR A 41 -5.98 2.89 8.53
CA TYR A 41 -6.51 2.94 9.90
C TYR A 41 -8.04 2.93 9.97
N PRO A 42 -8.78 3.78 9.23
CA PRO A 42 -10.24 3.73 9.25
C PRO A 42 -10.79 2.40 8.72
N PHE A 43 -10.12 1.75 7.76
CA PHE A 43 -10.58 0.45 7.24
C PHE A 43 -10.43 -0.65 8.29
N THR A 44 -9.37 -0.63 9.07
CA THR A 44 -9.19 -1.56 10.19
C THR A 44 -10.23 -1.31 11.28
N SER A 45 -10.47 -0.06 11.65
CA SER A 45 -11.34 0.27 12.78
C SER A 45 -12.84 0.21 12.46
N LEU A 46 -13.25 0.58 11.25
CA LEU A 46 -14.67 0.66 10.87
C LEU A 46 -15.18 -0.66 10.26
N PHE A 47 -14.33 -1.38 9.54
CA PHE A 47 -14.73 -2.56 8.76
C PHE A 47 -14.06 -3.87 9.24
N ASN A 48 -13.31 -3.80 10.35
CA ASN A 48 -12.64 -4.95 10.95
C ASN A 48 -11.73 -5.73 9.98
N ILE A 49 -11.09 -5.02 9.05
CA ILE A 49 -10.11 -5.59 8.12
C ILE A 49 -8.74 -5.60 8.79
N SER A 50 -7.98 -6.69 8.68
CA SER A 50 -6.63 -6.75 9.23
C SER A 50 -5.76 -5.62 8.65
N HIS A 51 -4.88 -5.01 9.47
CA HIS A 51 -4.11 -3.83 9.07
C HIS A 51 -3.32 -4.03 7.77
N GLY A 52 -2.62 -5.16 7.64
CA GLY A 52 -1.86 -5.46 6.42
C GLY A 52 -2.74 -5.58 5.17
N HIS A 53 -3.92 -6.17 5.30
CA HIS A 53 -4.90 -6.25 4.22
C HIS A 53 -5.43 -4.84 3.86
N ALA A 54 -5.79 -4.04 4.85
CA ALA A 54 -6.27 -2.67 4.65
C ALA A 54 -5.21 -1.78 3.95
N VAL A 55 -3.92 -1.96 4.26
CA VAL A 55 -2.82 -1.30 3.52
C VAL A 55 -2.78 -1.78 2.07
N GLY A 56 -2.91 -3.10 1.86
CA GLY A 56 -2.87 -3.71 0.53
C GLY A 56 -4.03 -3.32 -0.38
N LEU A 57 -5.21 -3.00 0.16
CA LEU A 57 -6.40 -2.63 -0.63
C LEU A 57 -6.14 -1.47 -1.60
N PHE A 58 -5.39 -0.47 -1.16
CA PHE A 58 -5.20 0.77 -1.92
C PHE A 58 -3.73 1.03 -2.27
N PHE A 59 -2.84 0.07 -2.01
CA PHE A 59 -1.40 0.27 -2.18
C PHE A 59 -1.05 0.69 -3.60
N GLU A 60 -1.55 -0.02 -4.62
CA GLU A 60 -1.26 0.27 -6.02
C GLU A 60 -1.77 1.65 -6.44
N SER A 61 -2.94 2.04 -5.96
CA SER A 61 -3.56 3.32 -6.30
C SER A 61 -2.78 4.49 -5.71
N PHE A 62 -2.34 4.41 -4.46
CA PHE A 62 -1.46 5.42 -3.85
C PHE A 62 -0.08 5.42 -4.48
N PHE A 63 0.47 4.26 -4.80
CA PHE A 63 1.77 4.15 -5.46
C PHE A 63 1.74 4.80 -6.84
N LYS A 64 0.68 4.52 -7.61
CA LYS A 64 0.44 5.15 -8.92
C LYS A 64 0.23 6.67 -8.78
N PHE A 65 -0.53 7.13 -7.79
CA PHE A 65 -0.72 8.56 -7.54
C PHE A 65 0.63 9.26 -7.33
N ASN A 66 1.52 8.72 -6.53
CA ASN A 66 2.85 9.27 -6.32
C ASN A 66 3.67 9.29 -7.62
N PHE A 67 3.59 8.23 -8.42
CA PHE A 67 4.28 8.16 -9.71
C PHE A 67 3.75 9.18 -10.72
N ASP A 68 2.43 9.32 -10.84
CA ASP A 68 1.80 10.27 -11.76
C ASP A 68 2.05 11.74 -11.37
N ASN A 69 2.45 12.01 -10.13
CA ASN A 69 2.69 13.34 -9.59
C ASN A 69 4.16 13.57 -9.15
N LEU A 70 5.12 12.92 -9.79
CA LEU A 70 6.55 13.05 -9.48
C LEU A 70 7.02 14.52 -9.47
N ASN A 71 6.48 15.36 -10.35
CA ASN A 71 6.77 16.78 -10.45
C ASN A 71 6.29 17.62 -9.24
N LYS A 72 5.47 17.04 -8.37
CA LYS A 72 4.97 17.65 -7.13
C LYS A 72 5.63 17.06 -5.89
N SER A 73 6.71 16.31 -6.06
CA SER A 73 7.46 15.73 -4.95
C SER A 73 8.17 16.82 -4.15
N GLU A 74 8.03 16.76 -2.82
CA GLU A 74 8.71 17.66 -1.86
C GLU A 74 9.85 16.94 -1.12
N THR A 75 10.41 15.87 -1.70
CA THR A 75 11.49 15.08 -1.10
C THR A 75 12.87 15.72 -1.34
N SER A 76 13.82 15.48 -0.43
CA SER A 76 15.22 15.87 -0.59
C SER A 76 16.02 14.96 -1.54
N PHE A 77 15.39 13.93 -2.10
CA PHE A 77 15.98 12.95 -3.02
C PHE A 77 15.16 12.87 -4.30
N ASP A 78 15.74 12.37 -5.38
CA ASP A 78 15.03 12.12 -6.63
C ASP A 78 14.05 10.96 -6.45
N LEU A 79 12.76 11.29 -6.44
CA LEU A 79 11.70 10.30 -6.27
C LEU A 79 11.61 9.36 -7.49
N LYS A 80 11.92 9.86 -8.70
CA LYS A 80 11.93 9.03 -9.90
C LYS A 80 12.97 7.93 -9.82
N GLU A 81 14.18 8.24 -9.38
CA GLU A 81 15.23 7.23 -9.16
C GLU A 81 14.77 6.14 -8.18
N ARG A 82 13.98 6.50 -7.14
CA ARG A 82 13.43 5.51 -6.20
C ARG A 82 12.41 4.60 -6.86
N PHE A 83 11.57 5.12 -7.75
CA PHE A 83 10.66 4.29 -8.55
C PHE A 83 11.43 3.38 -9.49
N ASP A 84 12.46 3.86 -10.17
CA ASP A 84 13.29 3.07 -11.08
C ASP A 84 13.99 1.92 -10.32
N LEU A 85 14.49 2.18 -9.10
CA LEU A 85 15.04 1.13 -8.23
C LEU A 85 14.00 0.06 -7.84
N ILE A 86 12.77 0.48 -7.53
CA ILE A 86 11.68 -0.44 -7.21
C ILE A 86 11.31 -1.27 -8.44
N PHE A 87 11.19 -0.65 -9.61
CA PHE A 87 10.89 -1.36 -10.85
C PHE A 87 11.96 -2.41 -11.18
N ASN A 88 13.23 -2.05 -11.04
CA ASN A 88 14.33 -3.00 -11.20
C ASN A 88 14.28 -4.15 -10.19
N LEU A 89 13.99 -3.85 -8.91
CA LEU A 89 13.89 -4.88 -7.86
C LEU A 89 12.76 -5.89 -8.13
N PHE A 90 11.64 -5.40 -8.69
CA PHE A 90 10.49 -6.23 -9.03
C PHE A 90 10.58 -6.82 -10.44
N ASP A 91 11.64 -6.52 -11.21
CA ASP A 91 11.79 -6.93 -12.60
C ASP A 91 10.56 -6.57 -13.44
N VAL A 92 10.23 -5.27 -13.43
CA VAL A 92 9.11 -4.67 -14.18
C VAL A 92 9.59 -3.41 -14.90
N LYS A 93 8.91 -3.04 -15.99
CA LYS A 93 9.34 -1.94 -16.85
C LYS A 93 8.69 -0.59 -16.53
N ASN A 94 7.52 -0.61 -15.91
CA ASN A 94 6.72 0.57 -15.68
C ASN A 94 5.72 0.37 -14.52
N ILE A 95 5.00 1.43 -14.19
CA ILE A 95 4.01 1.44 -13.12
C ILE A 95 2.86 0.44 -13.33
N ASN A 96 2.43 0.21 -14.57
CA ASN A 96 1.32 -0.71 -14.84
C ASN A 96 1.76 -2.16 -14.64
N ASP A 97 2.97 -2.52 -15.09
CA ASP A 97 3.56 -3.83 -14.85
C ASP A 97 3.74 -4.09 -13.35
N PHE A 98 4.21 -3.07 -12.61
CA PHE A 98 4.35 -3.15 -11.17
C PHE A 98 3.00 -3.40 -10.49
N ASN A 99 1.97 -2.61 -10.81
CA ASN A 99 0.63 -2.78 -10.25
C ASN A 99 0.06 -4.16 -10.57
N SER A 100 0.21 -4.63 -11.80
CA SER A 100 -0.21 -5.98 -12.20
C SER A 100 0.48 -7.06 -11.35
N LYS A 101 1.76 -6.89 -11.06
CA LYS A 101 2.52 -7.82 -10.22
C LYS A 101 2.02 -7.83 -8.76
N ILE A 102 1.72 -6.67 -8.19
CA ILE A 102 1.15 -6.55 -6.85
C ILE A 102 -0.25 -7.18 -6.79
N THR A 103 -1.11 -6.89 -7.78
CA THR A 103 -2.43 -7.52 -7.90
C THR A 103 -2.32 -9.06 -7.95
N LEU A 104 -1.37 -9.58 -8.73
CA LEU A 104 -1.13 -11.04 -8.76
C LEU A 104 -0.71 -11.60 -7.41
N ILE A 105 0.17 -10.90 -6.67
CA ILE A 105 0.57 -11.28 -5.31
C ILE A 105 -0.63 -11.31 -4.37
N LYS A 106 -1.50 -10.30 -4.40
CA LYS A 106 -2.73 -10.26 -3.59
C LYS A 106 -3.63 -11.44 -3.91
N LYS A 107 -3.84 -11.72 -5.19
CA LYS A 107 -4.64 -12.86 -5.65
C LYS A 107 -4.09 -14.21 -5.17
N GLN A 108 -2.78 -14.42 -5.27
CA GLN A 108 -2.12 -15.62 -4.74
C GLN A 108 -2.24 -15.73 -3.22
N ALA A 109 -2.21 -14.61 -2.52
CA ALA A 109 -2.44 -14.53 -1.08
C ALA A 109 -3.91 -14.66 -0.68
N LYS A 110 -4.84 -14.77 -1.64
CA LYS A 110 -6.29 -14.82 -1.44
C LYS A 110 -6.81 -13.62 -0.63
N LEU A 111 -6.18 -12.45 -0.83
CA LEU A 111 -6.68 -11.21 -0.25
C LEU A 111 -7.82 -10.70 -1.11
N GLU A 112 -8.98 -10.49 -0.50
CA GLU A 112 -10.14 -9.92 -1.16
C GLU A 112 -9.91 -8.42 -1.39
N ASP A 113 -10.13 -7.93 -2.60
CA ASP A 113 -10.01 -6.51 -2.96
C ASP A 113 -11.32 -5.91 -3.49
N ASN A 114 -12.37 -6.71 -3.61
CA ASN A 114 -13.69 -6.21 -3.91
C ASN A 114 -14.35 -5.62 -2.67
N LEU A 115 -14.58 -4.31 -2.68
CA LEU A 115 -15.11 -3.59 -1.53
C LEU A 115 -16.56 -3.97 -1.20
N GLU A 116 -17.37 -4.39 -2.18
CA GLU A 116 -18.74 -4.87 -1.94
C GLU A 116 -18.72 -6.19 -1.17
N VAL A 117 -17.82 -7.12 -1.54
CA VAL A 117 -17.64 -8.40 -0.83
C VAL A 117 -17.16 -8.15 0.62
N LEU A 118 -16.32 -7.12 0.80
CA LEU A 118 -15.86 -6.68 2.12
C LEU A 118 -16.90 -5.86 2.90
N ASN A 119 -18.10 -5.62 2.33
CA ASN A 119 -19.16 -4.79 2.90
C ASN A 119 -18.68 -3.33 3.18
N ILE A 120 -17.86 -2.78 2.31
CA ILE A 120 -17.34 -1.42 2.42
C ILE A 120 -18.07 -0.50 1.46
N ASP A 121 -18.87 0.40 2.00
CA ASP A 121 -19.47 1.52 1.29
C ASP A 121 -18.66 2.80 1.54
N ILE A 122 -17.81 3.16 0.56
CA ILE A 122 -16.97 4.35 0.63
C ILE A 122 -17.82 5.62 0.70
N THR A 123 -18.88 5.71 -0.11
CA THR A 123 -19.71 6.91 -0.19
C THR A 123 -20.38 7.20 1.16
N ARG A 124 -21.01 6.20 1.75
CA ARG A 124 -21.67 6.30 3.04
C ARG A 124 -20.71 6.56 4.20
N SER A 125 -19.47 6.07 4.06
CA SER A 125 -18.46 6.10 5.13
C SER A 125 -17.42 7.21 4.95
N SER A 126 -17.51 8.02 3.90
CA SER A 126 -16.50 8.99 3.49
C SER A 126 -16.01 9.91 4.62
N GLU A 127 -16.93 10.52 5.38
CA GLU A 127 -16.57 11.39 6.52
C GLU A 127 -15.81 10.64 7.61
N LYS A 128 -16.24 9.41 7.96
CA LYS A 128 -15.60 8.60 8.99
C LYS A 128 -14.22 8.14 8.53
N ILE A 129 -14.09 7.78 7.24
CA ILE A 129 -12.81 7.41 6.64
C ILE A 129 -11.85 8.59 6.75
N ILE A 130 -12.23 9.78 6.29
CA ILE A 130 -11.37 10.97 6.35
C ILE A 130 -10.97 11.32 7.78
N LYS A 131 -11.91 11.30 8.72
CA LYS A 131 -11.62 11.57 10.14
C LYS A 131 -10.68 10.53 10.79
N GLY A 132 -10.69 9.30 10.28
CA GLY A 132 -9.86 8.20 10.78
C GLY A 132 -8.43 8.17 10.19
N ILE A 133 -8.11 9.00 9.20
CA ILE A 133 -6.79 9.04 8.57
C ILE A 133 -5.73 9.51 9.57
N ASN A 134 -4.60 8.80 9.61
CA ASN A 134 -3.47 9.21 10.43
C ASN A 134 -2.65 10.31 9.71
N LEU A 135 -2.90 11.56 10.10
CA LEU A 135 -2.28 12.74 9.48
C LEU A 135 -0.74 12.75 9.63
N LEU A 136 -0.20 12.25 10.73
CA LEU A 136 1.24 12.18 10.95
C LEU A 136 1.92 11.26 9.91
N ARG A 137 1.32 10.11 9.63
CA ARG A 137 1.82 9.19 8.61
C ARG A 137 1.57 9.71 7.19
N LEU A 138 0.46 10.38 6.98
CA LEU A 138 0.15 11.02 5.70
C LEU A 138 1.19 12.08 5.35
N GLY A 139 1.66 12.85 6.32
CA GLY A 139 2.72 13.86 6.14
C GLY A 139 4.07 13.30 5.69
N ASN A 140 4.29 11.98 5.77
CA ASN A 140 5.50 11.33 5.22
C ASN A 140 5.36 10.95 3.74
N ASN A 141 4.19 11.17 3.13
CA ASN A 141 4.01 10.80 1.72
C ASN A 141 4.89 11.70 0.83
N PRO A 142 5.62 11.14 -0.14
CA PRO A 142 6.59 11.91 -0.95
C PRO A 142 5.95 12.96 -1.85
N VAL A 143 4.67 12.79 -2.16
CA VAL A 143 3.85 13.77 -2.90
C VAL A 143 2.76 14.25 -1.95
N LYS A 144 2.57 15.55 -1.87
CA LYS A 144 1.51 16.13 -1.03
C LYS A 144 0.15 15.61 -1.46
N ILE A 145 -0.64 15.20 -0.48
CA ILE A 145 -1.93 14.55 -0.69
C ILE A 145 -2.92 15.09 0.35
N ASP A 146 -4.11 15.44 -0.08
CA ASP A 146 -5.18 15.90 0.81
C ASP A 146 -6.34 14.90 0.92
N GLY A 147 -7.38 15.26 1.71
CA GLY A 147 -8.52 14.39 1.93
C GLY A 147 -9.35 14.13 0.67
N LYS A 148 -9.38 15.09 -0.29
CA LYS A 148 -10.08 14.91 -1.58
C LYS A 148 -9.32 13.94 -2.47
N ASP A 149 -8.00 14.08 -2.51
CA ASP A 149 -7.13 13.14 -3.25
C ASP A 149 -7.32 11.72 -2.73
N ILE A 150 -7.34 11.55 -1.40
CA ILE A 150 -7.53 10.24 -0.78
C ILE A 150 -8.88 9.64 -1.18
N LEU A 151 -9.97 10.39 -1.09
CA LEU A 151 -11.28 9.90 -1.50
C LEU A 151 -11.32 9.53 -2.98
N ASN A 152 -10.71 10.34 -3.84
CA ASN A 152 -10.59 10.05 -5.28
C ASN A 152 -9.80 8.77 -5.55
N ILE A 153 -8.69 8.57 -4.83
CA ILE A 153 -7.84 7.38 -4.98
C ILE A 153 -8.62 6.13 -4.55
N ILE A 154 -9.24 6.18 -3.38
CA ILE A 154 -9.99 5.06 -2.82
C ILE A 154 -11.21 4.70 -3.69
N SER A 155 -11.96 5.71 -4.16
CA SER A 155 -13.15 5.51 -4.98
C SER A 155 -12.85 4.98 -6.39
N LYS A 156 -11.64 5.19 -6.91
CA LYS A 156 -11.20 4.67 -8.23
C LYS A 156 -10.61 3.26 -8.15
N THR A 157 -10.44 2.72 -6.98
CA THR A 157 -9.93 1.36 -6.76
C THR A 157 -11.06 0.31 -6.92
N ILE A 158 -12.29 0.76 -7.13
CA ILE A 158 -13.49 -0.03 -7.37
C ILE A 158 -13.61 -0.40 -8.85
#